data_06e055da547e52d34c9ad561bc0b15a3
#
_entry.id   06e055da547e52d34c9ad561bc0b15a3
#
_cell.length_a   1.000
_cell.length_b   1.000
_cell.length_c   1.000
_cell.angle_alpha   90.00
_cell.angle_beta   90.00
_cell.angle_gamma   90.00
#
_symmetry.space_group_name_H-M   'P 1'
#
loop_
_entity.id
_entity.type
_entity.pdbx_description
1 polymer ?
#
loop_
_entity_poly.entity_id
_entity_poly.type
_entity_poly.pdbx_seq_one_letter_code
_entity_poly.pdbx_strand_id
1 'polypeptide(L)'
;MRIPKSPLASALLATAFFTCVWNDAHAQYTTASSSADIAAVANVVAMRQDSLVGTHGFLDRRAAFEKLMARFPLPDGVTVREIDADGVPGKWISPHGASGSPVARERGVILYLHGGGFYSGSSDSHRVLAATLAKDAGADVLLIDYRRMPEAVYPAQIDDAFASYAWLLKQGYAPSRIALAGESAGGNLMLELALRLRAAHLPLPSSMVAMSPIMDLSASGNSTLENAKRDPLLTRDGLIDVTRVYMHGGDPRNPDASPLFADLHGLPPLLLQVGSREILLDDSLRTARVAAMDDVAVSVEVWPGMVHQWQLFPGLIPEARRALSDTAGFIQAHISQLGDANTASATAVSSMHN
;
A
#
# COMPACT_ATOMS: atom_id res chain seq x y z
N MET A 1 37.02 45.67 66.47
CA MET A 1 37.56 44.54 65.76
C MET A 1 36.58 44.22 64.61
N ARG A 2 36.86 44.60 63.38
CA ARG A 2 35.98 44.53 62.22
C ARG A 2 36.39 43.31 61.39
N ILE A 3 35.43 42.46 61.10
CA ILE A 3 35.55 41.27 60.22
C ILE A 3 35.21 41.71 58.81
N PRO A 4 36.01 41.42 57.77
CA PRO A 4 35.68 41.79 56.41
C PRO A 4 34.78 40.70 55.72
N LYS A 5 33.78 41.18 54.96
CA LYS A 5 32.94 40.40 54.13
C LYS A 5 33.67 40.05 52.81
N SER A 6 33.69 38.77 52.46
CA SER A 6 34.10 38.28 51.14
C SER A 6 32.92 38.24 50.15
N PRO A 7 33.11 38.47 48.85
CA PRO A 7 32.04 38.42 47.85
C PRO A 7 31.81 37.00 47.35
N LEU A 8 30.56 36.61 47.32
CA LEU A 8 30.08 35.38 46.68
C LEU A 8 30.20 35.49 45.17
N ALA A 9 30.99 34.60 44.58
CA ALA A 9 31.03 34.39 43.14
C ALA A 9 29.80 33.55 42.70
N SER A 10 28.93 34.16 41.90
CA SER A 10 27.80 33.45 41.26
C SER A 10 28.31 32.62 40.10
N ALA A 11 28.32 31.31 40.22
CA ALA A 11 28.56 30.39 39.13
C ALA A 11 27.23 30.22 38.35
N LEU A 12 27.15 30.72 37.13
CA LEU A 12 26.08 30.40 36.17
C LEU A 12 26.31 28.96 35.66
N LEU A 13 25.45 28.03 36.09
CA LEU A 13 25.30 26.73 35.46
C LEU A 13 24.49 26.94 34.17
N ALA A 14 25.15 26.84 33.01
CA ALA A 14 24.50 26.71 31.74
C ALA A 14 23.95 25.28 31.62
N THR A 15 22.66 25.09 31.83
CA THR A 15 21.95 23.85 31.54
C THR A 15 21.75 23.78 30.03
N ALA A 16 22.57 22.98 29.36
CA ALA A 16 22.33 22.61 27.97
C ALA A 16 21.13 21.67 27.93
N PHE A 17 19.97 22.18 27.47
CA PHE A 17 18.85 21.34 27.11
C PHE A 17 19.23 20.61 25.83
N PHE A 18 19.60 19.33 25.94
CA PHE A 18 19.55 18.40 24.83
C PHE A 18 18.07 18.13 24.53
N THR A 19 17.53 18.78 23.52
CA THR A 19 16.26 18.35 22.91
C THR A 19 16.54 17.08 22.11
N CYS A 20 16.43 15.90 22.75
CA CYS A 20 16.23 14.66 22.03
C CYS A 20 14.91 14.80 21.26
N VAL A 21 15.01 14.97 19.95
CA VAL A 21 13.86 14.76 19.07
C VAL A 21 13.64 13.25 19.03
N TRP A 22 12.79 12.77 19.92
CA TRP A 22 12.26 11.41 19.82
C TRP A 22 11.35 11.41 18.61
N ASN A 23 11.75 10.68 17.58
CA ASN A 23 10.89 10.34 16.47
C ASN A 23 9.99 9.20 16.97
N ASP A 24 8.92 9.55 17.69
CA ASP A 24 7.96 8.56 18.19
C ASP A 24 7.20 7.99 16.99
N ALA A 25 7.48 6.75 16.64
CA ALA A 25 6.66 5.99 15.71
C ALA A 25 5.34 5.64 16.40
N HIS A 26 4.30 6.42 16.13
CA HIS A 26 2.97 6.19 16.69
C HIS A 26 2.00 5.85 15.56
N ALA A 27 1.14 4.85 15.80
CA ALA A 27 0.00 4.59 14.92
C ALA A 27 -0.99 5.76 14.99
N GLN A 28 -1.25 6.39 13.85
CA GLN A 28 -2.27 7.42 13.74
C GLN A 28 -3.57 6.79 13.23
N TYR A 29 -4.63 6.90 14.01
CA TYR A 29 -5.96 6.43 13.65
C TYR A 29 -6.83 7.63 13.30
N THR A 30 -7.23 7.71 12.04
CA THR A 30 -8.14 8.75 11.56
C THR A 30 -9.42 8.14 11.01
N THR A 31 -10.55 8.80 11.26
CA THR A 31 -11.81 8.50 10.58
C THR A 31 -12.10 9.60 9.58
N ALA A 32 -12.36 9.24 8.33
CA ALA A 32 -12.72 10.21 7.30
C ALA A 32 -14.01 10.94 7.70
N SER A 33 -13.99 12.27 7.72
CA SER A 33 -15.02 13.13 8.31
C SER A 33 -16.27 13.36 7.45
N SER A 34 -16.56 12.54 6.45
CA SER A 34 -17.72 12.72 5.57
C SER A 34 -18.76 11.60 5.73
N SER A 35 -20.04 11.96 5.62
CA SER A 35 -21.09 10.97 5.43
C SER A 35 -20.87 10.23 4.12
N ALA A 36 -20.79 8.88 4.17
CA ALA A 36 -20.66 8.06 2.98
C ALA A 36 -21.83 8.31 2.00
N ASP A 37 -21.54 8.36 0.71
CA ASP A 37 -22.60 8.28 -0.30
C ASP A 37 -23.11 6.84 -0.36
N ILE A 38 -24.07 6.53 0.52
CA ILE A 38 -24.63 5.18 0.70
C ILE A 38 -25.26 4.68 -0.59
N ALA A 39 -25.86 5.55 -1.40
CA ALA A 39 -26.48 5.17 -2.67
C ALA A 39 -25.43 4.78 -3.70
N ALA A 40 -24.35 5.53 -3.82
CA ALA A 40 -23.24 5.19 -4.72
C ALA A 40 -22.60 3.84 -4.33
N VAL A 41 -22.34 3.64 -3.05
CA VAL A 41 -21.82 2.37 -2.54
C VAL A 41 -22.76 1.21 -2.82
N ALA A 42 -24.07 1.36 -2.56
CA ALA A 42 -25.07 0.33 -2.84
C ALA A 42 -25.13 -0.05 -4.32
N ASN A 43 -25.07 0.94 -5.22
CA ASN A 43 -25.04 0.71 -6.66
C ASN A 43 -23.80 -0.09 -7.10
N VAL A 44 -22.63 0.24 -6.56
CA VAL A 44 -21.39 -0.51 -6.86
C VAL A 44 -21.47 -1.94 -6.32
N VAL A 45 -22.00 -2.13 -5.12
CA VAL A 45 -22.22 -3.46 -4.54
C VAL A 45 -23.14 -4.29 -5.42
N ALA A 46 -24.30 -3.75 -5.81
CA ALA A 46 -25.24 -4.44 -6.69
C ALA A 46 -24.58 -4.83 -8.04
N MET A 47 -23.88 -3.89 -8.67
CA MET A 47 -23.15 -4.13 -9.92
C MET A 47 -22.09 -5.24 -9.78
N ARG A 48 -21.35 -5.29 -8.67
CA ARG A 48 -20.38 -6.37 -8.40
C ARG A 48 -21.06 -7.71 -8.18
N GLN A 49 -22.14 -7.76 -7.41
CA GLN A 49 -22.92 -8.98 -7.17
C GLN A 49 -23.55 -9.49 -8.46
N ASP A 50 -24.18 -8.62 -9.25
CA ASP A 50 -24.79 -8.98 -10.53
C ASP A 50 -23.76 -9.56 -11.52
N SER A 51 -22.54 -9.06 -11.52
CA SER A 51 -21.47 -9.58 -12.38
C SER A 51 -21.09 -11.02 -12.05
N LEU A 52 -21.34 -11.47 -10.83
CA LEU A 52 -21.02 -12.83 -10.38
C LEU A 52 -22.16 -13.83 -10.54
N VAL A 53 -23.34 -13.37 -10.96
CA VAL A 53 -24.49 -14.27 -11.17
C VAL A 53 -24.16 -15.30 -12.26
N GLY A 54 -24.35 -16.58 -11.94
CA GLY A 54 -24.07 -17.69 -12.85
C GLY A 54 -22.60 -18.06 -13.01
N THR A 55 -21.69 -17.44 -12.24
CA THR A 55 -20.27 -17.82 -12.26
C THR A 55 -19.99 -19.02 -11.37
N HIS A 56 -19.13 -19.92 -11.83
CA HIS A 56 -18.72 -21.13 -11.11
C HIS A 56 -17.19 -21.22 -11.03
N GLY A 57 -16.65 -21.18 -9.80
CA GLY A 57 -15.21 -21.29 -9.58
C GLY A 57 -14.41 -20.01 -9.92
N PHE A 58 -13.10 -20.15 -9.83
CA PHE A 58 -12.18 -18.98 -9.90
C PHE A 58 -12.08 -18.37 -11.31
N LEU A 59 -12.05 -19.20 -12.35
CA LEU A 59 -11.89 -18.73 -13.73
C LEU A 59 -13.07 -17.92 -14.22
N ASP A 60 -14.30 -18.40 -13.96
CA ASP A 60 -15.52 -17.66 -14.33
C ASP A 60 -15.62 -16.33 -13.60
N ARG A 61 -15.30 -16.31 -12.29
CA ARG A 61 -15.29 -15.09 -11.48
C ARG A 61 -14.22 -14.10 -11.96
N ARG A 62 -13.02 -14.59 -12.35
CA ARG A 62 -11.99 -13.77 -12.98
C ARG A 62 -12.50 -13.13 -14.25
N ALA A 63 -13.06 -13.91 -15.17
CA ALA A 63 -13.59 -13.41 -16.43
C ALA A 63 -14.73 -12.39 -16.22
N ALA A 64 -15.62 -12.64 -15.27
CA ALA A 64 -16.69 -11.72 -14.90
C ALA A 64 -16.16 -10.39 -14.34
N PHE A 65 -15.13 -10.43 -13.50
CA PHE A 65 -14.50 -9.23 -12.97
C PHE A 65 -13.81 -8.42 -14.07
N GLU A 66 -13.04 -9.05 -14.94
CA GLU A 66 -12.40 -8.39 -16.10
C GLU A 66 -13.46 -7.71 -16.98
N LYS A 67 -14.57 -8.41 -17.31
CA LYS A 67 -15.68 -7.86 -18.09
C LYS A 67 -16.33 -6.66 -17.40
N LEU A 68 -16.49 -6.71 -16.08
CA LEU A 68 -17.03 -5.60 -15.29
C LEU A 68 -16.11 -4.38 -15.39
N MET A 69 -14.83 -4.57 -15.08
CA MET A 69 -13.87 -3.47 -15.00
C MET A 69 -13.52 -2.87 -16.36
N ALA A 70 -13.64 -3.63 -17.45
CA ALA A 70 -13.48 -3.13 -18.81
C ALA A 70 -14.46 -2.00 -19.19
N ARG A 71 -15.57 -1.85 -18.48
CA ARG A 71 -16.61 -0.82 -18.72
C ARG A 71 -16.16 0.58 -18.31
N PHE A 72 -15.14 0.71 -17.47
CA PHE A 72 -14.71 2.00 -16.95
C PHE A 72 -13.61 2.60 -17.81
N PRO A 73 -13.78 3.85 -18.30
CA PRO A 73 -12.76 4.51 -19.08
C PRO A 73 -11.57 4.96 -18.22
N LEU A 74 -10.43 5.06 -18.85
CA LEU A 74 -9.26 5.69 -18.24
C LEU A 74 -9.53 7.19 -18.00
N PRO A 75 -8.98 7.78 -16.95
CA PRO A 75 -9.00 9.23 -16.79
C PRO A 75 -8.14 9.91 -17.87
N ASP A 76 -8.53 11.10 -18.28
CA ASP A 76 -7.73 11.93 -19.17
C ASP A 76 -6.37 12.27 -18.55
N GLY A 77 -5.37 12.46 -19.39
CA GLY A 77 -4.08 12.96 -18.93
C GLY A 77 -3.12 11.86 -18.50
N VAL A 78 -3.27 10.63 -19.01
CA VAL A 78 -2.35 9.51 -18.78
C VAL A 78 -1.98 8.83 -20.10
N THR A 79 -0.81 8.21 -20.12
CA THR A 79 -0.39 7.28 -21.19
C THR A 79 -0.23 5.90 -20.58
N VAL A 80 -0.63 4.87 -21.32
CA VAL A 80 -0.51 3.46 -20.93
C VAL A 80 0.24 2.71 -22.01
N ARG A 81 1.22 1.91 -21.62
CA ARG A 81 1.94 1.01 -22.52
C ARG A 81 2.15 -0.35 -21.87
N GLU A 82 2.16 -1.38 -22.67
CA GLU A 82 2.56 -2.72 -22.21
C GLU A 82 4.03 -2.73 -21.83
N ILE A 83 4.37 -3.54 -20.84
CA ILE A 83 5.72 -3.72 -20.33
C ILE A 83 5.96 -5.17 -19.96
N ASP A 84 7.20 -5.61 -20.05
CA ASP A 84 7.71 -6.82 -19.43
C ASP A 84 8.77 -6.42 -18.41
N ALA A 85 8.52 -6.77 -17.16
CA ALA A 85 9.39 -6.46 -16.04
C ALA A 85 10.20 -7.71 -15.63
N ASP A 86 11.18 -8.09 -16.44
CA ASP A 86 12.05 -9.27 -16.25
C ASP A 86 11.25 -10.60 -16.28
N GLY A 87 10.37 -10.74 -17.29
CA GLY A 87 9.49 -11.89 -17.48
C GLY A 87 8.12 -11.76 -16.82
N VAL A 88 7.84 -10.67 -16.13
CA VAL A 88 6.53 -10.37 -15.56
C VAL A 88 5.82 -9.32 -16.42
N PRO A 89 4.74 -9.70 -17.12
CA PRO A 89 3.99 -8.75 -17.95
C PRO A 89 3.24 -7.73 -17.07
N GLY A 90 2.85 -6.61 -17.69
CA GLY A 90 2.08 -5.59 -17.01
C GLY A 90 1.91 -4.32 -17.83
N LYS A 91 1.47 -3.26 -17.18
CA LYS A 91 1.30 -1.95 -17.78
C LYS A 91 2.15 -0.90 -17.07
N TRP A 92 2.79 -0.07 -17.89
CA TRP A 92 3.43 1.15 -17.43
C TRP A 92 2.50 2.31 -17.71
N ILE A 93 2.10 2.99 -16.65
CA ILE A 93 1.12 4.09 -16.69
C ILE A 93 1.83 5.36 -16.26
N SER A 94 1.81 6.38 -17.12
CA SER A 94 2.47 7.67 -16.85
C SER A 94 1.49 8.82 -16.96
N PRO A 95 1.59 9.85 -16.11
CA PRO A 95 0.88 11.11 -16.34
C PRO A 95 1.40 11.78 -17.62
N HIS A 96 0.57 12.61 -18.28
CA HIS A 96 0.89 13.25 -19.56
C HIS A 96 2.25 13.96 -19.57
N GLY A 97 2.99 13.79 -20.69
CA GLY A 97 4.30 14.39 -20.92
C GLY A 97 5.49 13.60 -20.34
N ALA A 98 5.23 12.41 -19.79
CA ALA A 98 6.17 11.73 -18.93
C ALA A 98 6.93 10.54 -19.53
N SER A 99 6.55 10.04 -20.71
CA SER A 99 7.13 8.79 -21.22
C SER A 99 8.58 8.93 -21.70
N GLY A 100 9.48 8.15 -21.11
CA GLY A 100 10.84 7.93 -21.63
C GLY A 100 11.88 9.01 -21.34
N SER A 101 11.55 10.04 -20.57
CA SER A 101 12.49 11.10 -20.17
C SER A 101 13.31 10.70 -18.93
N PRO A 102 14.59 11.13 -18.81
CA PRO A 102 15.34 11.08 -17.55
C PRO A 102 14.55 11.69 -16.35
N VAL A 103 13.72 12.68 -16.61
CA VAL A 103 12.80 13.30 -15.63
C VAL A 103 11.79 12.30 -15.05
N ALA A 104 11.46 11.21 -15.75
CA ALA A 104 10.56 10.16 -15.22
C ALA A 104 11.12 9.50 -13.96
N ARG A 105 12.44 9.25 -13.91
CA ARG A 105 13.09 8.65 -12.74
C ARG A 105 13.11 9.58 -11.52
N GLU A 106 13.16 10.89 -11.74
CA GLU A 106 13.11 11.89 -10.69
C GLU A 106 11.71 12.01 -10.05
N ARG A 107 10.64 11.73 -10.82
CA ARG A 107 9.27 11.71 -10.31
C ARG A 107 8.96 10.51 -9.44
N GLY A 108 9.71 9.42 -9.60
CA GLY A 108 9.47 8.16 -8.92
C GLY A 108 8.47 7.25 -9.62
N VAL A 109 8.33 6.06 -9.05
CA VAL A 109 7.44 5.01 -9.57
C VAL A 109 6.72 4.29 -8.43
N ILE A 110 5.47 3.95 -8.66
CA ILE A 110 4.67 3.11 -7.77
C ILE A 110 4.65 1.70 -8.38
N LEU A 111 5.23 0.71 -7.70
CA LEU A 111 4.97 -0.69 -8.03
C LEU A 111 3.63 -1.06 -7.42
N TYR A 112 2.65 -1.30 -8.29
CA TYR A 112 1.29 -1.60 -7.89
C TYR A 112 0.98 -3.08 -8.06
N LEU A 113 0.52 -3.70 -6.98
CA LEU A 113 0.12 -5.10 -6.92
C LEU A 113 -1.41 -5.16 -6.79
N HIS A 114 -2.08 -5.68 -7.82
CA HIS A 114 -3.53 -5.71 -7.87
C HIS A 114 -4.14 -6.74 -6.91
N GLY A 115 -5.36 -6.48 -6.46
CA GLY A 115 -6.15 -7.44 -5.69
C GLY A 115 -6.87 -8.48 -6.55
N GLY A 116 -7.83 -9.15 -5.93
CA GLY A 116 -8.64 -10.19 -6.56
C GLY A 116 -8.41 -11.58 -5.99
N GLY A 117 -8.06 -11.69 -4.69
CA GLY A 117 -7.95 -12.97 -3.98
C GLY A 117 -6.93 -13.91 -4.59
N PHE A 118 -5.84 -13.39 -5.16
CA PHE A 118 -4.78 -14.13 -5.86
C PHE A 118 -5.24 -14.92 -7.11
N TYR A 119 -6.53 -14.90 -7.46
CA TYR A 119 -7.07 -15.62 -8.64
C TYR A 119 -7.66 -14.70 -9.70
N SER A 120 -8.02 -13.48 -9.36
CA SER A 120 -8.68 -12.50 -10.21
C SER A 120 -7.85 -11.21 -10.27
N GLY A 121 -8.28 -10.26 -11.09
CA GLY A 121 -7.55 -9.03 -11.29
C GLY A 121 -6.46 -9.14 -12.36
N SER A 122 -6.08 -8.00 -12.91
CA SER A 122 -5.04 -7.84 -13.92
C SER A 122 -4.66 -6.38 -14.06
N SER A 123 -3.64 -6.11 -14.86
CA SER A 123 -3.28 -4.76 -15.27
C SER A 123 -4.39 -4.08 -16.09
N ASP A 124 -5.28 -4.85 -16.71
CA ASP A 124 -6.46 -4.32 -17.41
C ASP A 124 -7.58 -3.92 -16.45
N SER A 125 -7.91 -4.76 -15.49
CA SER A 125 -9.01 -4.48 -14.56
C SER A 125 -8.68 -3.37 -13.56
N HIS A 126 -7.41 -3.18 -13.19
CA HIS A 126 -6.99 -2.17 -12.22
C HIS A 126 -6.44 -0.88 -12.85
N ARG A 127 -6.46 -0.78 -14.20
CA ARG A 127 -5.88 0.36 -14.92
C ARG A 127 -6.46 1.71 -14.53
N VAL A 128 -7.75 1.79 -14.18
CA VAL A 128 -8.41 3.05 -13.82
C VAL A 128 -7.92 3.57 -12.47
N LEU A 129 -7.83 2.69 -11.48
CA LEU A 129 -7.26 3.03 -10.18
C LEU A 129 -5.80 3.45 -10.32
N ALA A 130 -4.98 2.64 -11.00
CA ALA A 130 -3.56 2.89 -11.20
C ALA A 130 -3.30 4.19 -11.98
N ALA A 131 -4.12 4.49 -13.00
CA ALA A 131 -4.05 5.73 -13.75
C ALA A 131 -4.46 6.95 -12.90
N THR A 132 -5.43 6.80 -12.01
CA THR A 132 -5.80 7.83 -11.05
C THR A 132 -4.66 8.12 -10.09
N LEU A 133 -4.03 7.09 -9.54
CA LEU A 133 -2.85 7.25 -8.68
C LEU A 133 -1.67 7.88 -9.43
N ALA A 134 -1.37 7.44 -10.65
CA ALA A 134 -0.30 8.03 -11.46
C ALA A 134 -0.49 9.53 -11.64
N LYS A 135 -1.71 9.94 -11.98
CA LYS A 135 -2.07 11.35 -12.18
C LYS A 135 -1.96 12.16 -10.89
N ASP A 136 -2.53 11.66 -9.79
CA ASP A 136 -2.60 12.38 -8.53
C ASP A 136 -1.25 12.45 -7.82
N ALA A 137 -0.47 11.36 -7.88
CA ALA A 137 0.88 11.32 -7.32
C ALA A 137 1.94 12.00 -8.22
N GLY A 138 1.61 12.32 -9.47
CA GLY A 138 2.60 12.82 -10.42
C GLY A 138 3.76 11.84 -10.66
N ALA A 139 3.57 10.54 -10.39
CA ALA A 139 4.54 9.47 -10.50
C ALA A 139 4.12 8.43 -11.55
N ASP A 140 5.08 7.67 -12.07
CA ASP A 140 4.74 6.53 -12.90
C ASP A 140 4.16 5.39 -12.06
N VAL A 141 3.35 4.52 -12.68
CA VAL A 141 2.88 3.28 -12.04
C VAL A 141 3.29 2.09 -12.89
N LEU A 142 4.00 1.15 -12.30
CA LEU A 142 4.21 -0.20 -12.83
C LEU A 142 3.14 -1.11 -12.22
N LEU A 143 2.12 -1.43 -12.99
CA LEU A 143 1.03 -2.33 -12.63
C LEU A 143 1.29 -3.68 -13.27
N ILE A 144 1.66 -4.69 -12.48
CA ILE A 144 2.09 -6.00 -12.97
C ILE A 144 0.96 -7.03 -13.01
N ASP A 145 1.05 -7.96 -13.96
CA ASP A 145 0.21 -9.15 -14.06
C ASP A 145 0.95 -10.36 -13.47
N TYR A 146 1.03 -10.43 -12.15
CA TYR A 146 1.64 -11.56 -11.47
C TYR A 146 0.85 -12.84 -11.73
N ARG A 147 1.52 -13.99 -11.72
CA ARG A 147 0.89 -15.30 -11.89
C ARG A 147 -0.20 -15.52 -10.85
N ARG A 148 -1.34 -16.04 -11.27
CA ARG A 148 -2.54 -16.20 -10.43
C ARG A 148 -2.91 -17.67 -10.26
N MET A 149 -3.58 -17.99 -9.16
CA MET A 149 -4.21 -19.29 -9.01
C MET A 149 -5.47 -19.40 -9.87
N PRO A 150 -5.89 -20.60 -10.28
CA PRO A 150 -5.32 -21.90 -9.88
C PRO A 150 -4.09 -22.31 -10.68
N GLU A 151 -3.70 -21.58 -11.73
CA GLU A 151 -2.59 -21.94 -12.62
C GLU A 151 -1.23 -21.91 -11.92
N ALA A 152 -1.07 -21.02 -10.93
CA ALA A 152 0.11 -20.94 -10.09
C ALA A 152 -0.32 -20.59 -8.65
N VAL A 153 0.27 -21.29 -7.68
CA VAL A 153 -0.01 -21.11 -6.25
C VAL A 153 1.20 -20.44 -5.55
N TYR A 154 1.03 -20.09 -4.29
CA TYR A 154 2.12 -19.57 -3.47
C TYR A 154 3.38 -20.46 -3.59
N PRO A 155 4.59 -19.87 -3.76
CA PRO A 155 4.94 -18.45 -3.70
C PRO A 155 5.05 -17.73 -5.07
N ALA A 156 4.44 -18.25 -6.14
CA ALA A 156 4.65 -17.71 -7.50
C ALA A 156 4.33 -16.19 -7.60
N GLN A 157 3.32 -15.73 -6.89
CA GLN A 157 2.86 -14.33 -6.91
C GLN A 157 3.90 -13.39 -6.32
N ILE A 158 4.47 -13.77 -5.17
CA ILE A 158 5.51 -12.98 -4.52
C ILE A 158 6.86 -13.05 -5.25
N ASP A 159 7.14 -14.16 -5.95
CA ASP A 159 8.32 -14.26 -6.82
C ASP A 159 8.26 -13.24 -7.95
N ASP A 160 7.08 -13.09 -8.58
CA ASP A 160 6.86 -12.12 -9.65
C ASP A 160 6.95 -10.68 -9.15
N ALA A 161 6.37 -10.38 -7.98
CA ALA A 161 6.49 -9.06 -7.35
C ALA A 161 7.95 -8.72 -7.03
N PHE A 162 8.71 -9.67 -6.50
CA PHE A 162 10.14 -9.51 -6.20
C PHE A 162 10.97 -9.28 -7.46
N ALA A 163 10.74 -10.05 -8.53
CA ALA A 163 11.40 -9.86 -9.81
C ALA A 163 11.14 -8.46 -10.40
N SER A 164 9.88 -8.00 -10.33
CA SER A 164 9.48 -6.67 -10.81
C SER A 164 10.13 -5.53 -10.02
N TYR A 165 10.26 -5.65 -8.71
CA TYR A 165 11.00 -4.67 -7.91
C TYR A 165 12.49 -4.65 -8.24
N ALA A 166 13.12 -5.82 -8.33
CA ALA A 166 14.52 -5.94 -8.75
C ALA A 166 14.75 -5.37 -10.15
N TRP A 167 13.79 -5.55 -11.05
CA TRP A 167 13.83 -4.94 -12.38
C TRP A 167 13.82 -3.40 -12.30
N LEU A 168 12.99 -2.78 -11.45
CA LEU A 168 12.99 -1.32 -11.26
C LEU A 168 14.36 -0.81 -10.80
N LEU A 169 15.01 -1.51 -9.86
CA LEU A 169 16.38 -1.17 -9.44
C LEU A 169 17.38 -1.28 -10.61
N LYS A 170 17.29 -2.34 -11.45
CA LYS A 170 18.11 -2.50 -12.66
C LYS A 170 17.83 -1.39 -13.70
N GLN A 171 16.59 -0.86 -13.78
CA GLN A 171 16.25 0.29 -14.61
C GLN A 171 16.84 1.61 -14.08
N GLY A 172 17.48 1.60 -12.90
CA GLY A 172 18.14 2.76 -12.29
C GLY A 172 17.21 3.65 -11.48
N TYR A 173 16.04 3.14 -11.03
CA TYR A 173 15.26 3.83 -10.01
C TYR A 173 15.96 3.73 -8.66
N ALA A 174 16.16 4.88 -8.01
CA ALA A 174 16.62 4.87 -6.62
C ALA A 174 15.53 4.28 -5.71
N PRO A 175 15.86 3.46 -4.71
CA PRO A 175 14.87 2.90 -3.77
C PRO A 175 13.99 3.98 -3.13
N SER A 176 14.56 5.14 -2.81
CA SER A 176 13.84 6.32 -2.30
C SER A 176 12.83 6.93 -3.30
N ARG A 177 12.83 6.48 -4.54
CA ARG A 177 11.90 6.89 -5.61
C ARG A 177 10.95 5.77 -6.00
N ILE A 178 10.93 4.65 -5.27
CA ILE A 178 9.99 3.54 -5.48
C ILE A 178 9.05 3.50 -4.27
N ALA A 179 7.75 3.60 -4.51
CA ALA A 179 6.72 3.29 -3.54
C ALA A 179 6.07 1.95 -3.87
N LEU A 180 5.60 1.23 -2.86
CA LEU A 180 4.77 0.03 -3.07
C LEU A 180 3.32 0.36 -2.73
N ALA A 181 2.38 -0.12 -3.56
CA ALA A 181 0.96 -0.02 -3.28
C ALA A 181 0.23 -1.29 -3.72
N GLY A 182 -0.86 -1.60 -3.05
CA GLY A 182 -1.72 -2.72 -3.43
C GLY A 182 -3.02 -2.76 -2.64
N GLU A 183 -4.01 -3.43 -3.17
CA GLU A 183 -5.27 -3.60 -2.46
C GLU A 183 -5.63 -5.08 -2.30
N SER A 184 -6.34 -5.43 -1.20
CA SER A 184 -6.79 -6.80 -0.91
C SER A 184 -5.61 -7.79 -0.90
N ALA A 185 -5.62 -8.80 -1.75
CA ALA A 185 -4.51 -9.72 -1.98
C ALA A 185 -3.22 -9.00 -2.42
N GLY A 186 -3.33 -7.92 -3.20
CA GLY A 186 -2.19 -7.09 -3.59
C GLY A 186 -1.60 -6.30 -2.42
N GLY A 187 -2.41 -5.90 -1.45
CA GLY A 187 -1.95 -5.32 -0.20
C GLY A 187 -1.17 -6.30 0.68
N ASN A 188 -1.55 -7.58 0.65
CA ASN A 188 -0.81 -8.68 1.25
C ASN A 188 0.56 -8.82 0.55
N LEU A 189 0.58 -9.03 -0.77
CA LEU A 189 1.81 -9.18 -1.56
C LEU A 189 2.74 -7.97 -1.42
N MET A 190 2.21 -6.76 -1.27
CA MET A 190 2.98 -5.54 -1.06
C MET A 190 3.81 -5.62 0.24
N LEU A 191 3.19 -6.06 1.34
CA LEU A 191 3.88 -6.15 2.63
C LEU A 191 4.82 -7.38 2.67
N GLU A 192 4.41 -8.52 2.07
CA GLU A 192 5.30 -9.68 1.86
C GLU A 192 6.56 -9.27 1.06
N LEU A 193 6.39 -8.46 0.01
CA LEU A 193 7.51 -7.98 -0.81
C LEU A 193 8.51 -7.18 0.02
N ALA A 194 8.03 -6.25 0.85
CA ALA A 194 8.89 -5.47 1.72
C ALA A 194 9.67 -6.34 2.73
N LEU A 195 9.01 -7.33 3.31
CA LEU A 195 9.63 -8.32 4.21
C LEU A 195 10.71 -9.15 3.47
N ARG A 196 10.39 -9.61 2.26
CA ARG A 196 11.31 -10.40 1.45
C ARG A 196 12.51 -9.59 0.96
N LEU A 197 12.32 -8.32 0.61
CA LEU A 197 13.41 -7.40 0.26
C LEU A 197 14.36 -7.20 1.45
N ARG A 198 13.82 -6.98 2.65
CA ARG A 198 14.60 -6.86 3.88
C ARG A 198 15.39 -8.15 4.16
N ALA A 199 14.75 -9.31 4.08
CA ALA A 199 15.41 -10.61 4.28
C ALA A 199 16.53 -10.87 3.25
N ALA A 200 16.38 -10.39 2.03
CA ALA A 200 17.37 -10.47 0.97
C ALA A 200 18.44 -9.37 1.05
N HIS A 201 18.39 -8.49 2.05
CA HIS A 201 19.28 -7.32 2.19
C HIS A 201 19.27 -6.39 0.97
N LEU A 202 18.15 -6.34 0.25
CA LEU A 202 17.94 -5.38 -0.84
C LEU A 202 17.42 -4.05 -0.29
N PRO A 203 17.70 -2.94 -1.00
CA PRO A 203 17.18 -1.64 -0.60
C PRO A 203 15.65 -1.63 -0.55
N LEU A 204 15.09 -1.07 0.52
CA LEU A 204 13.64 -0.96 0.72
C LEU A 204 13.05 0.26 -0.02
N PRO A 205 11.75 0.24 -0.36
CA PRO A 205 11.05 1.35 -1.00
C PRO A 205 10.93 2.57 -0.07
N SER A 206 10.50 3.70 -0.62
CA SER A 206 10.28 4.93 0.15
C SER A 206 9.07 4.86 1.09
N SER A 207 8.04 4.14 0.69
CA SER A 207 6.77 4.01 1.41
C SER A 207 5.94 2.84 0.93
N MET A 208 4.95 2.47 1.73
CA MET A 208 4.04 1.35 1.49
C MET A 208 2.59 1.76 1.71
N VAL A 209 1.68 1.38 0.81
CA VAL A 209 0.24 1.64 0.94
C VAL A 209 -0.55 0.35 0.71
N ALA A 210 -1.38 -0.02 1.68
CA ALA A 210 -2.29 -1.16 1.57
C ALA A 210 -3.75 -0.71 1.72
N MET A 211 -4.56 -0.99 0.70
CA MET A 211 -5.97 -0.64 0.65
C MET A 211 -6.83 -1.90 0.86
N SER A 212 -7.69 -1.92 1.86
CA SER A 212 -8.52 -3.10 2.20
C SER A 212 -7.73 -4.43 2.23
N PRO A 213 -6.54 -4.49 2.84
CA PRO A 213 -5.62 -5.62 2.65
C PRO A 213 -6.07 -6.89 3.37
N ILE A 214 -5.68 -8.05 2.84
CA ILE A 214 -5.71 -9.32 3.56
C ILE A 214 -4.34 -9.49 4.22
N MET A 215 -4.25 -9.41 5.55
CA MET A 215 -2.98 -9.54 6.27
C MET A 215 -2.89 -10.85 7.07
N ASP A 216 -4.02 -11.53 7.22
CA ASP A 216 -4.18 -12.77 7.97
C ASP A 216 -4.95 -13.80 7.13
N LEU A 217 -4.22 -14.67 6.44
CA LEU A 217 -4.82 -15.73 5.62
C LEU A 217 -5.57 -16.79 6.45
N SER A 218 -5.39 -16.81 7.78
CA SER A 218 -6.17 -17.69 8.66
C SER A 218 -7.56 -17.14 8.98
N ALA A 219 -7.87 -15.91 8.55
CA ALA A 219 -9.14 -15.23 8.82
C ALA A 219 -9.51 -15.24 10.32
N SER A 220 -8.52 -14.97 11.21
CA SER A 220 -8.68 -15.03 12.65
C SER A 220 -9.14 -13.73 13.30
N GLY A 221 -9.26 -12.63 12.54
CA GLY A 221 -9.75 -11.34 13.02
C GLY A 221 -11.22 -11.42 13.47
N ASN A 222 -11.58 -10.71 14.56
CA ASN A 222 -12.97 -10.69 15.06
C ASN A 222 -13.93 -10.07 14.04
N SER A 223 -13.48 -9.09 13.26
CA SER A 223 -14.29 -8.46 12.23
C SER A 223 -14.81 -9.44 11.18
N THR A 224 -14.15 -10.60 10.99
CA THR A 224 -14.65 -11.67 10.11
C THR A 224 -16.01 -12.24 10.56
N LEU A 225 -16.31 -12.12 11.84
CA LEU A 225 -17.59 -12.54 12.46
C LEU A 225 -18.51 -11.34 12.72
N GLU A 226 -17.98 -10.26 13.30
CA GLU A 226 -18.75 -9.07 13.68
C GLU A 226 -19.32 -8.33 12.47
N ASN A 227 -18.56 -8.25 11.37
CA ASN A 227 -18.98 -7.63 10.12
C ASN A 227 -19.58 -8.62 9.11
N ALA A 228 -19.74 -9.90 9.45
CA ALA A 228 -20.23 -10.93 8.52
C ALA A 228 -21.57 -10.60 7.83
N LYS A 229 -22.45 -9.84 8.50
CA LYS A 229 -23.73 -9.36 7.93
C LYS A 229 -23.63 -7.96 7.33
N ARG A 230 -22.53 -7.26 7.53
CA ARG A 230 -22.33 -5.88 7.09
C ARG A 230 -21.48 -5.81 5.82
N ASP A 231 -20.59 -6.78 5.63
CA ASP A 231 -19.80 -6.91 4.41
C ASP A 231 -20.64 -7.59 3.32
N PRO A 232 -20.99 -6.88 2.23
CA PRO A 232 -21.82 -7.43 1.18
C PRO A 232 -21.02 -8.21 0.13
N LEU A 233 -19.69 -8.24 0.22
CA LEU A 233 -18.79 -8.72 -0.84
C LEU A 233 -17.95 -9.91 -0.41
N LEU A 234 -17.50 -9.95 0.82
CA LEU A 234 -16.65 -11.01 1.33
C LEU A 234 -17.34 -11.81 2.43
N THR A 235 -16.95 -13.07 2.52
CA THR A 235 -17.33 -13.96 3.61
C THR A 235 -16.08 -14.64 4.19
N ARG A 236 -16.11 -14.98 5.47
CA ARG A 236 -15.02 -15.70 6.12
C ARG A 236 -14.73 -17.04 5.43
N ASP A 237 -15.77 -17.80 5.09
CA ASP A 237 -15.62 -19.09 4.41
C ASP A 237 -14.99 -18.90 3.01
N GLY A 238 -15.37 -17.84 2.29
CA GLY A 238 -14.75 -17.49 1.01
C GLY A 238 -13.26 -17.18 1.13
N LEU A 239 -12.85 -16.47 2.19
CA LEU A 239 -11.42 -16.23 2.47
C LEU A 239 -10.68 -17.54 2.76
N ILE A 240 -11.25 -18.42 3.58
CA ILE A 240 -10.67 -19.73 3.90
C ILE A 240 -10.53 -20.59 2.64
N ASP A 241 -11.54 -20.61 1.77
CA ASP A 241 -11.49 -21.38 0.51
C ASP A 241 -10.40 -20.87 -0.43
N VAL A 242 -10.28 -19.55 -0.58
CA VAL A 242 -9.21 -18.90 -1.34
C VAL A 242 -7.84 -19.27 -0.77
N THR A 243 -7.66 -19.10 0.53
CA THR A 243 -6.40 -19.40 1.23
C THR A 243 -5.98 -20.85 1.07
N ARG A 244 -6.93 -21.79 1.19
CA ARG A 244 -6.64 -23.23 1.04
C ARG A 244 -6.05 -23.56 -0.33
N VAL A 245 -6.56 -22.94 -1.39
CA VAL A 245 -6.04 -23.14 -2.75
C VAL A 245 -4.72 -22.40 -2.93
N TYR A 246 -4.65 -21.15 -2.48
CA TYR A 246 -3.46 -20.29 -2.60
C TYR A 246 -2.25 -20.91 -1.90
N MET A 247 -2.41 -21.31 -0.65
CA MET A 247 -1.35 -21.91 0.17
C MET A 247 -1.03 -23.38 -0.18
N HIS A 248 -1.86 -24.01 -1.01
CA HIS A 248 -1.69 -25.41 -1.44
C HIS A 248 -1.41 -26.37 -0.25
N GLY A 249 -2.12 -26.18 0.85
CA GLY A 249 -1.97 -26.96 2.08
C GLY A 249 -0.89 -26.44 3.05
N GLY A 250 -0.23 -25.34 2.76
CA GLY A 250 0.67 -24.64 3.70
C GLY A 250 -0.09 -24.01 4.87
N ASP A 251 0.67 -23.65 5.91
CA ASP A 251 0.11 -22.99 7.10
C ASP A 251 -0.38 -21.56 6.76
N PRO A 252 -1.67 -21.26 6.93
CA PRO A 252 -2.20 -19.92 6.68
C PRO A 252 -1.68 -18.84 7.66
N ARG A 253 -0.96 -19.23 8.70
CA ARG A 253 -0.30 -18.32 9.65
C ARG A 253 1.21 -18.19 9.39
N ASN A 254 1.71 -18.77 8.32
CA ASN A 254 3.10 -18.58 7.92
C ASN A 254 3.38 -17.07 7.74
N PRO A 255 4.33 -16.47 8.49
CA PRO A 255 4.64 -15.04 8.39
C PRO A 255 5.11 -14.60 7.00
N ASP A 256 5.63 -15.52 6.18
CA ASP A 256 6.04 -15.23 4.80
C ASP A 256 4.85 -15.09 3.84
N ALA A 257 3.62 -15.47 4.26
CA ALA A 257 2.39 -15.37 3.47
C ALA A 257 1.28 -14.60 4.21
N SER A 258 1.40 -14.45 5.51
CA SER A 258 0.48 -13.69 6.37
C SER A 258 1.27 -12.64 7.15
N PRO A 259 1.51 -11.48 6.58
CA PRO A 259 2.41 -10.46 7.12
C PRO A 259 2.03 -9.97 8.52
N LEU A 260 0.77 -10.13 8.92
CA LEU A 260 0.32 -9.84 10.28
C LEU A 260 1.13 -10.58 11.36
N PHE A 261 1.67 -11.76 11.05
CA PHE A 261 2.42 -12.58 12.00
C PHE A 261 3.95 -12.41 11.87
N ALA A 262 4.39 -11.52 10.99
CA ALA A 262 5.81 -11.24 10.78
C ALA A 262 6.32 -10.17 11.75
N ASP A 263 7.64 -10.12 11.91
CA ASP A 263 8.38 -9.00 12.47
C ASP A 263 8.45 -7.87 11.42
N LEU A 264 7.93 -6.68 11.74
CA LEU A 264 7.89 -5.54 10.84
C LEU A 264 9.00 -4.51 11.09
N HIS A 265 9.91 -4.70 12.06
CA HIS A 265 10.99 -3.76 12.34
C HIS A 265 11.79 -3.35 11.10
N GLY A 266 12.08 -2.06 11.00
CA GLY A 266 12.88 -1.49 9.91
C GLY A 266 12.18 -1.40 8.56
N LEU A 267 10.89 -1.70 8.47
CA LEU A 267 10.12 -1.47 7.25
C LEU A 267 9.83 0.03 7.05
N PRO A 268 9.62 0.47 5.79
CA PRO A 268 9.27 1.84 5.46
C PRO A 268 7.92 2.28 6.04
N PRO A 269 7.64 3.61 6.03
CA PRO A 269 6.32 4.12 6.43
C PRO A 269 5.17 3.43 5.71
N LEU A 270 4.11 3.11 6.47
CA LEU A 270 2.96 2.33 6.02
C LEU A 270 1.65 3.12 6.17
N LEU A 271 0.88 3.23 5.09
CA LEU A 271 -0.51 3.68 5.11
C LEU A 271 -1.44 2.48 4.92
N LEU A 272 -2.42 2.34 5.81
CA LEU A 272 -3.49 1.34 5.72
C LEU A 272 -4.84 2.05 5.54
N GLN A 273 -5.61 1.67 4.52
CA GLN A 273 -6.98 2.14 4.32
C GLN A 273 -7.94 0.95 4.39
N VAL A 274 -9.04 1.08 5.13
CA VAL A 274 -10.04 0.00 5.26
C VAL A 274 -11.44 0.56 5.47
N GLY A 275 -12.44 -0.08 4.88
CA GLY A 275 -13.85 0.26 5.08
C GLY A 275 -14.40 -0.28 6.40
N SER A 276 -15.22 0.51 7.09
CA SER A 276 -15.78 0.09 8.39
C SER A 276 -16.77 -1.07 8.30
N ARG A 277 -17.21 -1.44 7.10
CA ARG A 277 -18.12 -2.57 6.86
C ARG A 277 -17.41 -3.87 6.52
N GLU A 278 -16.11 -3.82 6.27
CA GLU A 278 -15.33 -4.96 5.80
C GLU A 278 -15.09 -6.01 6.90
N ILE A 279 -15.12 -7.28 6.52
CA ILE A 279 -14.64 -8.36 7.38
C ILE A 279 -13.12 -8.32 7.57
N LEU A 280 -12.39 -7.56 6.74
CA LEU A 280 -10.94 -7.33 6.81
C LEU A 280 -10.56 -6.11 7.67
N LEU A 281 -11.52 -5.51 8.41
CA LEU A 281 -11.25 -4.36 9.27
C LEU A 281 -10.13 -4.65 10.27
N ASP A 282 -10.20 -5.81 10.93
CA ASP A 282 -9.19 -6.22 11.91
C ASP A 282 -7.82 -6.50 11.30
N ASP A 283 -7.76 -6.91 10.05
CA ASP A 283 -6.49 -7.14 9.35
C ASP A 283 -5.67 -5.84 9.33
N SER A 284 -6.29 -4.72 8.98
CA SER A 284 -5.64 -3.41 9.01
C SER A 284 -5.33 -2.92 10.42
N LEU A 285 -6.28 -3.03 11.36
CA LEU A 285 -6.09 -2.54 12.72
C LEU A 285 -5.02 -3.33 13.49
N ARG A 286 -5.00 -4.64 13.33
CA ARG A 286 -4.02 -5.54 13.96
C ARG A 286 -2.63 -5.32 13.35
N THR A 287 -2.54 -5.16 12.02
CA THR A 287 -1.27 -4.86 11.33
C THR A 287 -0.71 -3.51 11.78
N ALA A 288 -1.54 -2.49 11.90
CA ALA A 288 -1.10 -1.21 12.43
C ALA A 288 -0.56 -1.31 13.86
N ARG A 289 -1.22 -2.10 14.70
CA ARG A 289 -0.73 -2.35 16.06
C ARG A 289 0.64 -3.04 16.05
N VAL A 290 0.85 -4.06 15.22
CA VAL A 290 2.14 -4.75 15.08
C VAL A 290 3.19 -3.76 14.57
N ALA A 291 2.91 -3.03 13.50
CA ALA A 291 3.82 -2.04 12.92
C ALA A 291 4.26 -0.98 13.95
N ALA A 292 3.29 -0.45 14.73
CA ALA A 292 3.60 0.53 15.79
C ALA A 292 4.45 -0.04 16.93
N MET A 293 4.26 -1.32 17.28
CA MET A 293 5.08 -1.99 18.29
C MET A 293 6.48 -2.33 17.79
N ASP A 294 6.65 -2.42 16.48
CA ASP A 294 7.90 -2.67 15.78
C ASP A 294 8.57 -1.36 15.29
N ASP A 295 8.20 -0.22 15.87
CA ASP A 295 8.75 1.12 15.57
C ASP A 295 8.63 1.52 14.08
N VAL A 296 7.65 1.00 13.35
CA VAL A 296 7.31 1.40 11.98
C VAL A 296 6.32 2.55 12.01
N ALA A 297 6.64 3.65 11.31
CA ALA A 297 5.70 4.74 11.13
C ALA A 297 4.45 4.26 10.37
N VAL A 298 3.29 4.26 11.02
CA VAL A 298 2.06 3.72 10.44
C VAL A 298 0.88 4.66 10.62
N SER A 299 0.11 4.82 9.54
CA SER A 299 -1.18 5.52 9.55
C SER A 299 -2.29 4.55 9.16
N VAL A 300 -3.44 4.63 9.83
CA VAL A 300 -4.64 3.86 9.50
C VAL A 300 -5.82 4.78 9.28
N GLU A 301 -6.46 4.63 8.15
CA GLU A 301 -7.68 5.34 7.78
C GLU A 301 -8.85 4.35 7.73
N VAL A 302 -9.73 4.44 8.71
CA VAL A 302 -11.00 3.70 8.70
C VAL A 302 -12.06 4.55 8.03
N TRP A 303 -12.60 4.10 6.90
CA TRP A 303 -13.58 4.81 6.09
C TRP A 303 -15.01 4.38 6.44
N PRO A 304 -15.81 5.26 7.09
CA PRO A 304 -17.17 4.92 7.52
C PRO A 304 -18.07 4.54 6.34
N GLY A 305 -18.77 3.42 6.45
CA GLY A 305 -19.73 2.96 5.44
C GLY A 305 -19.12 2.32 4.21
N MET A 306 -17.80 2.39 4.01
CA MET A 306 -17.14 1.79 2.85
C MET A 306 -17.07 0.27 2.96
N VAL A 307 -17.03 -0.35 1.78
CA VAL A 307 -17.01 -1.78 1.53
C VAL A 307 -15.69 -2.19 0.89
N HIS A 308 -15.42 -3.49 0.78
CA HIS A 308 -14.17 -4.01 0.24
C HIS A 308 -13.83 -3.46 -1.17
N GLN A 309 -12.60 -2.91 -1.32
CA GLN A 309 -12.07 -2.38 -2.59
C GLN A 309 -12.91 -1.24 -3.20
N TRP A 310 -13.50 -0.36 -2.39
CA TRP A 310 -14.26 0.79 -2.93
C TRP A 310 -13.39 1.70 -3.78
N GLN A 311 -12.08 1.73 -3.54
CA GLN A 311 -11.10 2.54 -4.27
C GLN A 311 -11.04 2.23 -5.77
N LEU A 312 -11.50 1.04 -6.21
CA LEU A 312 -11.57 0.67 -7.62
C LEU A 312 -12.55 1.51 -8.45
N PHE A 313 -13.44 2.26 -7.78
CA PHE A 313 -14.53 2.97 -8.42
C PHE A 313 -14.48 4.51 -8.21
N PRO A 314 -13.34 5.17 -8.55
CA PRO A 314 -13.18 6.62 -8.28
C PRO A 314 -14.13 7.50 -9.08
N GLY A 315 -14.69 7.00 -10.19
CA GLY A 315 -15.70 7.70 -10.97
C GLY A 315 -17.13 7.53 -10.48
N LEU A 316 -17.38 6.61 -9.51
CA LEU A 316 -18.71 6.30 -9.00
C LEU A 316 -18.87 6.64 -7.52
N ILE A 317 -17.82 6.47 -6.71
CA ILE A 317 -17.84 6.66 -5.27
C ILE A 317 -16.92 7.85 -4.94
N PRO A 318 -17.45 8.99 -4.42
CA PRO A 318 -16.64 10.15 -4.05
C PRO A 318 -15.56 9.82 -3.02
N GLU A 319 -15.85 8.90 -2.08
CA GLU A 319 -14.90 8.40 -1.07
C GLU A 319 -13.72 7.69 -1.73
N ALA A 320 -13.94 6.95 -2.81
CA ALA A 320 -12.86 6.30 -3.55
C ALA A 320 -11.89 7.34 -4.14
N ARG A 321 -12.44 8.44 -4.68
CA ARG A 321 -11.62 9.52 -5.23
C ARG A 321 -10.78 10.19 -4.15
N ARG A 322 -11.35 10.42 -2.95
CA ARG A 322 -10.62 10.98 -1.80
C ARG A 322 -9.55 10.02 -1.29
N ALA A 323 -9.89 8.74 -1.09
CA ALA A 323 -8.95 7.73 -0.61
C ALA A 323 -7.72 7.62 -1.53
N LEU A 324 -7.92 7.68 -2.86
CA LEU A 324 -6.80 7.69 -3.81
C LEU A 324 -6.00 8.99 -3.78
N SER A 325 -6.64 10.14 -3.54
CA SER A 325 -5.94 11.41 -3.33
C SER A 325 -5.07 11.39 -2.06
N ASP A 326 -5.60 10.84 -0.96
CA ASP A 326 -4.84 10.69 0.30
C ASP A 326 -3.67 9.72 0.12
N THR A 327 -3.89 8.60 -0.58
CA THR A 327 -2.81 7.67 -0.99
C THR A 327 -1.73 8.38 -1.80
N ALA A 328 -2.12 9.17 -2.80
CA ALA A 328 -1.18 9.92 -3.64
C ALA A 328 -0.38 10.94 -2.83
N GLY A 329 -1.04 11.68 -1.93
CA GLY A 329 -0.39 12.63 -1.02
C GLY A 329 0.61 11.96 -0.09
N PHE A 330 0.26 10.80 0.49
CA PHE A 330 1.17 10.01 1.30
C PHE A 330 2.41 9.57 0.50
N ILE A 331 2.24 9.03 -0.69
CA ILE A 331 3.35 8.61 -1.56
C ILE A 331 4.24 9.80 -1.94
N GLN A 332 3.65 10.93 -2.36
CA GLN A 332 4.40 12.15 -2.71
C GLN A 332 5.26 12.64 -1.55
N ALA A 333 4.71 12.69 -0.34
CA ALA A 333 5.43 13.14 0.84
C ALA A 333 6.71 12.32 1.10
N HIS A 334 6.67 11.01 0.88
CA HIS A 334 7.79 10.11 1.13
C HIS A 334 8.80 10.04 -0.03
N ILE A 335 8.35 10.12 -1.28
CA ILE A 335 9.23 10.22 -2.44
C ILE A 335 10.02 11.53 -2.44
N SER A 336 9.40 12.64 -2.02
CA SER A 336 10.01 13.98 -2.04
C SER A 336 11.01 14.21 -0.89
N GLN A 337 10.69 13.78 0.32
CA GLN A 337 11.49 14.03 1.52
C GLN A 337 12.92 13.46 1.48
N LEU A 338 13.13 12.32 0.81
CA LEU A 338 14.43 11.69 0.69
C LEU A 338 15.37 12.38 -0.34
N GLY A 339 14.80 13.19 -1.23
CA GLY A 339 15.57 14.04 -2.16
C GLY A 339 16.25 15.22 -1.46
N ASP A 340 15.58 15.83 -0.50
CA ASP A 340 16.05 17.04 0.18
C ASP A 340 17.09 16.76 1.28
N ALA A 341 17.03 15.60 1.93
CA ALA A 341 18.00 15.21 2.94
C ALA A 341 19.43 15.02 2.38
N ASN A 342 19.54 14.52 1.15
CA ASN A 342 20.84 14.34 0.48
C ASN A 342 21.44 15.66 0.00
N THR A 343 20.62 16.64 -0.38
CA THR A 343 21.10 17.99 -0.76
C THR A 343 21.54 18.81 0.45
N ALA A 344 20.84 18.68 1.58
CA ALA A 344 21.23 19.35 2.84
C ALA A 344 22.57 18.84 3.40
N SER A 345 22.82 17.52 3.30
CA SER A 345 24.09 16.91 3.73
C SER A 345 25.27 17.31 2.83
N ALA A 346 25.06 17.42 1.52
CA ALA A 346 26.11 17.85 0.57
C ALA A 346 26.48 19.33 0.77
N THR A 347 25.51 20.18 1.09
CA THR A 347 25.74 21.62 1.35
C THR A 347 26.46 21.84 2.68
N ALA A 348 26.17 21.04 3.72
CA ALA A 348 26.83 21.13 5.00
C ALA A 348 28.31 20.72 4.94
N VAL A 349 28.69 19.73 4.12
CA VAL A 349 30.08 19.31 3.92
C VAL A 349 30.87 20.35 3.12
N SER A 350 30.26 21.07 2.18
CA SER A 350 30.92 22.12 1.39
C SER A 350 31.20 23.38 2.20
N SER A 351 30.40 23.67 3.24
CA SER A 351 30.58 24.84 4.11
C SER A 351 31.64 24.66 5.21
N MET A 352 32.16 23.44 5.41
CA MET A 352 33.25 23.16 6.38
C MET A 352 34.65 23.21 5.76
N HIS A 353 34.78 23.49 4.46
CA HIS A 353 36.07 23.53 3.73
C HIS A 353 36.39 24.92 3.11
N ASN A 354 35.72 26.00 3.56
CA ASN A 354 36.06 27.38 3.22
C ASN A 354 36.50 28.19 4.44
#